data_992a3284e24dfa493f69db394590283f
#
_entry.id   992a3284e24dfa493f69db394590283f
#
_cell.length_a   1.000
_cell.length_b   1.000
_cell.length_c   1.000
_cell.angle_alpha   90.00
_cell.angle_beta   90.00
_cell.angle_gamma   90.00
#
_symmetry.space_group_name_H-M   'P 1'
#
loop_
_entity.id
_entity.type
_entity.pdbx_description
1 polymer ?
#
loop_
_entity_poly.entity_id
_entity_poly.type
_entity_poly.pdbx_seq_one_letter_code
_entity_poly.pdbx_strand_id
1 'polypeptide(L)'
;MDEGQLRAFLTIGEFHSITRAADELGLAQPSLSQQLLRLEDELGTKLFDRTSRGVSMTAAGEVFKIHAEGILHSTRRAREEVRRSARGLIGNVSFGMPISLGERIAPEIVRTVQRELPGVKLNLRLAFASDLTRWIENGRLHAGLIYYSDDLSYLQAEHIVDEMLFIIGPPEAFGPVDEQGVALEPVDAESLRHLDLLLPPMSKGLKRRINQQQHNEAIRLSVRSEIDSLPILKALLLDGAGYSLLPHLAVRDELRSGQLSAARIKGMDVNLPFALVRAGSRPPSALPAVEAIVRDNLNALRQNGEWLVGDPSLRVPFKPERVAEIPV
;
A
#
# COMPACT_ATOMS: atom_id res chain seq x y z
N MET A 1 24.30 5.14 18.05
CA MET A 1 23.18 4.68 17.19
C MET A 1 23.55 4.88 15.73
N ASP A 2 23.48 3.82 14.92
CA ASP A 2 23.82 3.84 13.49
C ASP A 2 22.73 3.18 12.62
N GLU A 3 22.84 3.30 11.29
CA GLU A 3 21.84 2.78 10.34
C GLU A 3 21.70 1.24 10.43
N GLY A 4 22.79 0.53 10.72
CA GLY A 4 22.76 -0.93 10.88
C GLY A 4 21.94 -1.36 12.09
N GLN A 5 22.12 -0.66 13.23
CA GLN A 5 21.33 -0.92 14.44
C GLN A 5 19.86 -0.61 14.27
N LEU A 6 19.50 0.47 13.54
CA LEU A 6 18.11 0.80 13.25
C LEU A 6 17.46 -0.27 12.36
N ARG A 7 18.16 -0.74 11.33
CA ARG A 7 17.70 -1.84 10.47
C ARG A 7 17.52 -3.13 11.27
N ALA A 8 18.54 -3.48 12.08
CA ALA A 8 18.50 -4.64 12.95
C ALA A 8 17.25 -4.64 13.85
N PHE A 9 16.99 -3.52 14.52
CA PHE A 9 15.83 -3.35 15.37
C PHE A 9 14.50 -3.55 14.59
N LEU A 10 14.32 -2.86 13.46
CA LEU A 10 13.09 -2.95 12.67
C LEU A 10 12.85 -4.35 12.12
N THR A 11 13.91 -5.02 11.62
CA THR A 11 13.79 -6.39 11.09
C THR A 11 13.48 -7.40 12.20
N ILE A 12 14.05 -7.25 13.39
CA ILE A 12 13.69 -8.09 14.55
C ILE A 12 12.20 -7.92 14.90
N GLY A 13 11.71 -6.69 14.88
CA GLY A 13 10.30 -6.38 15.12
C GLY A 13 9.36 -6.96 14.08
N GLU A 14 9.76 -6.95 12.80
CA GLU A 14 8.98 -7.51 11.71
C GLU A 14 8.86 -9.05 11.79
N PHE A 15 9.99 -9.73 12.08
CA PHE A 15 10.02 -11.19 12.11
C PHE A 15 9.66 -11.81 13.47
N HIS A 16 9.53 -11.00 14.52
CA HIS A 16 9.34 -11.45 15.91
C HIS A 16 10.35 -12.54 16.37
N SER A 17 11.52 -12.58 15.73
CA SER A 17 12.56 -13.59 15.93
C SER A 17 13.94 -13.04 15.55
N ILE A 18 14.87 -13.06 16.48
CA ILE A 18 16.25 -12.62 16.23
C ILE A 18 16.95 -13.53 15.19
N THR A 19 16.68 -14.82 15.22
CA THR A 19 17.29 -15.77 14.27
C THR A 19 16.81 -15.50 12.85
N ARG A 20 15.48 -15.40 12.64
CA ARG A 20 14.92 -15.11 11.32
C ARG A 20 15.36 -13.73 10.79
N ALA A 21 15.42 -12.74 11.67
CA ALA A 21 15.90 -11.40 11.30
C ALA A 21 17.40 -11.42 10.91
N ALA A 22 18.21 -12.25 11.58
CA ALA A 22 19.62 -12.43 11.22
C ALA A 22 19.78 -13.07 9.84
N ASP A 23 19.00 -14.11 9.55
CA ASP A 23 18.98 -14.77 8.25
C ASP A 23 18.59 -13.78 7.14
N GLU A 24 17.53 -12.97 7.36
CA GLU A 24 17.07 -11.95 6.40
C GLU A 24 18.13 -10.88 6.13
N LEU A 25 18.86 -10.46 7.16
CA LEU A 25 19.93 -9.46 7.03
C LEU A 25 21.28 -10.04 6.57
N GLY A 26 21.39 -11.35 6.39
CA GLY A 26 22.63 -12.03 6.06
C GLY A 26 23.70 -11.91 7.14
N LEU A 27 23.31 -11.83 8.43
CA LEU A 27 24.17 -11.67 9.59
C LEU A 27 24.16 -12.93 10.47
N ALA A 28 25.27 -13.13 11.20
CA ALA A 28 25.27 -14.13 12.27
C ALA A 28 24.38 -13.66 13.44
N GLN A 29 23.51 -14.56 13.94
CA GLN A 29 22.59 -14.25 15.05
C GLN A 29 23.25 -13.61 16.28
N PRO A 30 24.48 -14.03 16.72
CA PRO A 30 25.16 -13.36 17.82
C PRO A 30 25.51 -11.89 17.51
N SER A 31 25.88 -11.60 16.26
CA SER A 31 26.19 -10.24 15.80
C SER A 31 24.96 -9.34 15.86
N LEU A 32 23.81 -9.84 15.38
CA LEU A 32 22.54 -9.11 15.42
C LEU A 32 22.09 -8.85 16.87
N SER A 33 22.19 -9.87 17.74
CA SER A 33 21.88 -9.73 19.17
C SER A 33 22.78 -8.68 19.84
N GLN A 34 24.06 -8.62 19.49
CA GLN A 34 24.99 -7.64 20.04
C GLN A 34 24.67 -6.21 19.55
N GLN A 35 24.25 -6.04 18.29
CA GLN A 35 23.79 -4.75 17.77
C GLN A 35 22.55 -4.25 18.53
N LEU A 36 21.57 -5.13 18.77
CA LEU A 36 20.40 -4.80 19.57
C LEU A 36 20.77 -4.40 21.00
N LEU A 37 21.62 -5.18 21.67
CA LEU A 37 22.06 -4.86 23.03
C LEU A 37 22.73 -3.48 23.11
N ARG A 38 23.64 -3.17 22.19
CA ARG A 38 24.28 -1.85 22.14
C ARG A 38 23.28 -0.72 21.96
N LEU A 39 22.25 -0.93 21.15
CA LEU A 39 21.19 0.04 20.92
C LEU A 39 20.34 0.25 22.19
N GLU A 40 19.94 -0.83 22.86
CA GLU A 40 19.21 -0.78 24.13
C GLU A 40 20.04 -0.13 25.25
N ASP A 41 21.33 -0.42 25.32
CA ASP A 41 22.25 0.20 26.28
C ASP A 41 22.41 1.71 26.04
N GLU A 42 22.53 2.13 24.77
CA GLU A 42 22.59 3.56 24.40
C GLU A 42 21.31 4.30 24.74
N LEU A 43 20.14 3.66 24.58
CA LEU A 43 18.83 4.24 24.89
C LEU A 43 18.45 4.10 26.37
N GLY A 44 19.19 3.31 27.14
CA GLY A 44 18.95 3.06 28.55
C GLY A 44 17.66 2.30 28.86
N THR A 45 17.09 1.62 27.85
CA THR A 45 15.83 0.86 28.00
C THR A 45 15.78 -0.34 27.07
N LYS A 46 14.98 -1.35 27.46
CA LYS A 46 14.71 -2.51 26.61
C LYS A 46 13.69 -2.16 25.54
N LEU A 47 13.98 -2.57 24.29
CA LEU A 47 13.09 -2.40 23.15
C LEU A 47 12.30 -3.68 22.83
N PHE A 48 12.80 -4.83 23.30
CA PHE A 48 12.13 -6.12 23.16
C PHE A 48 12.09 -6.89 24.47
N ASP A 49 10.96 -7.58 24.69
CA ASP A 49 10.79 -8.61 25.68
C ASP A 49 10.98 -10.01 25.06
N ARG A 50 11.67 -10.90 25.77
CA ARG A 50 11.79 -12.30 25.36
C ARG A 50 10.56 -13.08 25.82
N THR A 51 9.95 -13.80 24.90
CA THR A 51 8.81 -14.67 25.17
C THR A 51 9.15 -16.12 24.82
N SER A 52 8.34 -17.07 25.26
CA SER A 52 8.48 -18.48 24.88
C SER A 52 8.30 -18.73 23.36
N ARG A 53 7.76 -17.75 22.61
CA ARG A 53 7.50 -17.83 21.16
C ARG A 53 8.39 -16.92 20.32
N GLY A 54 9.38 -16.28 20.93
CA GLY A 54 10.28 -15.34 20.24
C GLY A 54 10.46 -14.04 21.00
N VAL A 55 10.41 -12.91 20.31
CA VAL A 55 10.53 -11.57 20.88
C VAL A 55 9.30 -10.72 20.52
N SER A 56 8.88 -9.86 21.46
CA SER A 56 7.81 -8.86 21.25
C SER A 56 8.34 -7.47 21.59
N MET A 57 7.89 -6.44 20.89
CA MET A 57 8.26 -5.06 21.21
C MET A 57 7.71 -4.67 22.58
N THR A 58 8.51 -3.89 23.32
CA THR A 58 8.05 -3.18 24.52
C THR A 58 7.32 -1.89 24.12
N ALA A 59 6.67 -1.21 25.07
CA ALA A 59 6.11 0.12 24.82
C ALA A 59 7.18 1.12 24.32
N ALA A 60 8.40 1.04 24.86
CA ALA A 60 9.55 1.83 24.38
C ALA A 60 9.95 1.42 22.95
N GLY A 61 9.87 0.12 22.62
CA GLY A 61 10.11 -0.37 21.27
C GLY A 61 9.13 0.18 20.25
N GLU A 62 7.84 0.22 20.56
CA GLU A 62 6.82 0.79 19.66
C GLU A 62 7.05 2.28 19.40
N VAL A 63 7.39 3.06 20.45
CA VAL A 63 7.76 4.47 20.28
C VAL A 63 9.02 4.61 19.42
N PHE A 64 10.03 3.81 19.70
CA PHE A 64 11.31 3.87 18.98
C PHE A 64 11.16 3.46 17.52
N LYS A 65 10.23 2.53 17.17
CA LYS A 65 9.94 2.10 15.81
C LYS A 65 9.60 3.28 14.89
N ILE A 66 8.72 4.17 15.35
CA ILE A 66 8.32 5.36 14.58
C ILE A 66 9.53 6.24 14.26
N HIS A 67 10.39 6.45 15.25
CA HIS A 67 11.61 7.26 15.07
C HIS A 67 12.64 6.57 14.21
N ALA A 68 12.87 5.26 14.36
CA ALA A 68 13.81 4.49 13.57
C ALA A 68 13.44 4.48 12.08
N GLU A 69 12.16 4.27 11.75
CA GLU A 69 11.64 4.39 10.39
C GLU A 69 11.87 5.79 9.81
N GLY A 70 11.58 6.83 10.58
CA GLY A 70 11.79 8.23 10.18
C GLY A 70 13.25 8.59 9.91
N ILE A 71 14.19 8.11 10.75
CA ILE A 71 15.63 8.33 10.57
C ILE A 71 16.15 7.62 9.32
N LEU A 72 15.80 6.35 9.13
CA LEU A 72 16.21 5.60 7.93
C LEU A 72 15.66 6.23 6.66
N HIS A 73 14.41 6.70 6.70
CA HIS A 73 13.79 7.44 5.63
C HIS A 73 14.57 8.72 5.30
N SER A 74 14.87 9.55 6.31
CA SER A 74 15.62 10.80 6.16
C SER A 74 17.03 10.58 5.61
N THR A 75 17.72 9.53 6.07
CA THR A 75 19.06 9.18 5.58
C THR A 75 19.02 8.76 4.10
N ARG A 76 18.04 7.95 3.72
CA ARG A 76 17.82 7.57 2.31
C ARG A 76 17.57 8.81 1.46
N ARG A 77 16.67 9.67 1.91
CA ARG A 77 16.31 10.91 1.23
C ARG A 77 17.54 11.81 1.02
N ALA A 78 18.35 12.03 2.06
CA ALA A 78 19.58 12.84 1.94
C ALA A 78 20.56 12.28 0.89
N ARG A 79 20.79 10.95 0.90
CA ARG A 79 21.63 10.30 -0.12
C ARG A 79 21.08 10.48 -1.54
N GLU A 80 19.76 10.37 -1.70
CA GLU A 80 19.09 10.55 -2.99
C GLU A 80 19.15 12.00 -3.46
N GLU A 81 18.92 12.98 -2.60
CA GLU A 81 19.04 14.41 -2.90
C GLU A 81 20.43 14.78 -3.38
N VAL A 82 21.48 14.29 -2.69
CA VAL A 82 22.88 14.51 -3.12
C VAL A 82 23.12 13.86 -4.49
N ARG A 83 22.67 12.64 -4.73
CA ARG A 83 22.79 11.98 -6.04
C ARG A 83 22.02 12.68 -7.13
N ARG A 84 20.84 13.25 -6.84
CA ARG A 84 20.02 14.03 -7.77
C ARG A 84 20.73 15.33 -8.16
N SER A 85 21.27 16.07 -7.19
CA SER A 85 22.02 17.30 -7.41
C SER A 85 23.24 17.11 -8.31
N ALA A 86 23.91 15.95 -8.20
CA ALA A 86 25.12 15.63 -8.98
C ALA A 86 24.84 15.21 -10.45
N ARG A 87 23.60 14.85 -10.82
CA ARG A 87 23.31 14.18 -12.10
C ARG A 87 22.50 14.99 -13.11
N GLY A 88 21.95 16.17 -12.76
CA GLY A 88 21.15 16.98 -13.67
C GLY A 88 20.07 16.15 -14.37
N LEU A 89 19.24 15.40 -13.59
CA LEU A 89 18.25 14.49 -14.16
C LEU A 89 17.29 15.22 -15.09
N ILE A 90 17.24 14.76 -16.34
CA ILE A 90 16.36 15.28 -17.40
C ILE A 90 15.59 14.14 -18.04
N GLY A 91 14.42 14.44 -18.58
CA GLY A 91 13.65 13.47 -19.37
C GLY A 91 12.17 13.41 -19.00
N ASN A 92 11.47 12.53 -19.71
CA ASN A 92 10.03 12.32 -19.50
C ASN A 92 9.81 11.08 -18.63
N VAL A 93 9.04 11.22 -17.56
CA VAL A 93 8.59 10.10 -16.72
C VAL A 93 7.07 10.02 -16.78
N SER A 94 6.54 8.87 -17.23
CA SER A 94 5.12 8.56 -17.20
C SER A 94 4.84 7.60 -16.03
N PHE A 95 4.05 8.06 -15.07
CA PHE A 95 3.73 7.32 -13.85
C PHE A 95 2.22 7.23 -13.66
N GLY A 96 1.73 6.05 -13.25
CA GLY A 96 0.31 5.79 -13.03
C GLY A 96 -0.02 5.48 -11.59
N MET A 97 -1.22 5.85 -11.13
CA MET A 97 -1.73 5.45 -9.83
C MET A 97 -3.27 5.44 -9.81
N PRO A 98 -3.91 4.70 -8.87
CA PRO A 98 -5.35 4.73 -8.70
C PRO A 98 -5.88 6.14 -8.45
N ILE A 99 -7.10 6.40 -8.94
CA ILE A 99 -7.76 7.72 -8.81
C ILE A 99 -7.84 8.12 -7.33
N SER A 100 -8.34 7.23 -6.48
CA SER A 100 -8.51 7.46 -5.04
C SER A 100 -7.23 7.90 -4.33
N LEU A 101 -6.11 7.27 -4.67
CA LEU A 101 -4.81 7.60 -4.11
C LEU A 101 -4.28 8.92 -4.73
N GLY A 102 -4.41 9.06 -6.05
CA GLY A 102 -3.93 10.22 -6.78
C GLY A 102 -4.57 11.52 -6.32
N GLU A 103 -5.86 11.53 -6.02
CA GLU A 103 -6.56 12.71 -5.48
C GLU A 103 -5.90 13.22 -4.19
N ARG A 104 -5.27 12.34 -3.40
CA ARG A 104 -4.61 12.69 -2.14
C ARG A 104 -3.16 13.13 -2.30
N ILE A 105 -2.38 12.37 -3.05
CA ILE A 105 -0.91 12.57 -3.08
C ILE A 105 -0.39 13.23 -4.37
N ALA A 106 -1.12 13.21 -5.48
CA ALA A 106 -0.65 13.76 -6.74
C ALA A 106 -0.27 15.25 -6.67
N PRO A 107 -1.04 16.13 -5.99
CA PRO A 107 -0.65 17.53 -5.89
C PRO A 107 0.72 17.75 -5.26
N GLU A 108 1.05 17.00 -4.19
CA GLU A 108 2.34 17.13 -3.53
C GLU A 108 3.46 16.49 -4.34
N ILE A 109 3.21 15.34 -4.97
CA ILE A 109 4.17 14.71 -5.89
C ILE A 109 4.54 15.70 -7.01
N VAL A 110 3.56 16.35 -7.65
CA VAL A 110 3.80 17.30 -8.74
C VAL A 110 4.62 18.48 -8.25
N ARG A 111 4.25 19.10 -7.12
CA ARG A 111 5.01 20.22 -6.52
C ARG A 111 6.44 19.83 -6.20
N THR A 112 6.65 18.65 -5.62
CA THR A 112 7.97 18.15 -5.25
C THR A 112 8.82 17.86 -6.49
N VAL A 113 8.25 17.22 -7.52
CA VAL A 113 8.97 16.99 -8.79
C VAL A 113 9.35 18.31 -9.45
N GLN A 114 8.47 19.30 -9.51
CA GLN A 114 8.77 20.62 -10.09
C GLN A 114 9.90 21.33 -9.33
N ARG A 115 9.94 21.22 -8.01
CA ARG A 115 10.96 21.83 -7.15
C ARG A 115 12.31 21.11 -7.22
N GLU A 116 12.29 19.78 -7.14
CA GLU A 116 13.51 18.97 -6.94
C GLU A 116 14.07 18.38 -8.24
N LEU A 117 13.25 18.26 -9.26
CA LEU A 117 13.59 17.67 -10.54
C LEU A 117 13.16 18.56 -11.71
N PRO A 118 13.62 19.84 -11.78
CA PRO A 118 13.13 20.81 -12.76
C PRO A 118 13.36 20.40 -14.23
N GLY A 119 14.33 19.51 -14.49
CA GLY A 119 14.57 18.94 -15.82
C GLY A 119 13.67 17.75 -16.17
N VAL A 120 12.80 17.30 -15.25
CA VAL A 120 11.93 16.13 -15.46
C VAL A 120 10.53 16.58 -15.82
N LYS A 121 10.04 16.14 -16.99
CA LYS A 121 8.64 16.27 -17.36
C LYS A 121 7.87 15.05 -16.82
N LEU A 122 7.10 15.25 -15.76
CA LEU A 122 6.23 14.22 -15.21
C LEU A 122 4.90 14.17 -15.96
N ASN A 123 4.55 12.99 -16.48
CA ASN A 123 3.23 12.65 -16.99
C ASN A 123 2.54 11.74 -15.98
N LEU A 124 1.73 12.32 -15.10
CA LEU A 124 0.98 11.56 -14.11
C LEU A 124 -0.38 11.15 -14.68
N ARG A 125 -0.73 9.87 -14.53
CA ARG A 125 -2.00 9.31 -14.99
C ARG A 125 -2.75 8.68 -13.83
N LEU A 126 -4.00 9.09 -13.68
CA LEU A 126 -4.92 8.52 -12.70
C LEU A 126 -5.97 7.69 -13.45
N ALA A 127 -6.15 6.43 -13.04
CA ALA A 127 -7.11 5.53 -13.67
C ALA A 127 -7.49 4.38 -12.72
N PHE A 128 -8.43 3.55 -13.13
CA PHE A 128 -8.70 2.29 -12.46
C PHE A 128 -7.61 1.25 -12.74
N ALA A 129 -7.52 0.25 -11.87
CA ALA A 129 -6.46 -0.76 -11.89
C ALA A 129 -6.30 -1.49 -13.23
N SER A 130 -7.42 -1.75 -13.93
CA SER A 130 -7.42 -2.43 -15.25
C SER A 130 -6.67 -1.63 -16.32
N ASP A 131 -6.85 -0.31 -16.34
CA ASP A 131 -6.18 0.56 -17.30
C ASP A 131 -4.72 0.77 -16.96
N LEU A 132 -4.43 0.99 -15.68
CA LEU A 132 -3.04 1.14 -15.21
C LEU A 132 -2.20 -0.07 -15.56
N THR A 133 -2.70 -1.29 -15.28
CA THR A 133 -2.03 -2.54 -15.61
C THR A 133 -1.74 -2.60 -17.11
N ARG A 134 -2.76 -2.40 -17.95
CA ARG A 134 -2.63 -2.41 -19.41
C ARG A 134 -1.62 -1.37 -19.92
N TRP A 135 -1.57 -0.18 -19.33
CA TRP A 135 -0.63 0.87 -19.74
C TRP A 135 0.81 0.60 -19.32
N ILE A 136 1.02 -0.10 -18.22
CA ILE A 136 2.36 -0.58 -17.82
C ILE A 136 2.82 -1.69 -18.78
N GLU A 137 1.96 -2.69 -19.05
CA GLU A 137 2.27 -3.80 -19.94
C GLU A 137 2.66 -3.36 -21.34
N ASN A 138 1.96 -2.38 -21.89
CA ASN A 138 2.24 -1.87 -23.25
C ASN A 138 3.24 -0.70 -23.29
N GLY A 139 3.92 -0.39 -22.17
CA GLY A 139 4.96 0.62 -22.09
C GLY A 139 4.49 2.08 -22.19
N ARG A 140 3.17 2.34 -22.10
CA ARG A 140 2.64 3.72 -22.02
C ARG A 140 2.96 4.38 -20.69
N LEU A 141 3.14 3.61 -19.64
CA LEU A 141 3.67 4.04 -18.35
C LEU A 141 5.02 3.39 -18.13
N HIS A 142 5.96 4.13 -17.55
CA HIS A 142 7.26 3.59 -17.13
C HIS A 142 7.14 2.82 -15.81
N ALA A 143 6.27 3.27 -14.92
CA ALA A 143 5.91 2.60 -13.67
C ALA A 143 4.54 3.07 -13.18
N GLY A 144 4.01 2.37 -12.19
CA GLY A 144 2.76 2.77 -11.54
C GLY A 144 2.48 1.96 -10.28
N LEU A 145 1.53 2.46 -9.52
CA LEU A 145 0.98 1.80 -8.35
C LEU A 145 -0.28 1.05 -8.78
N ILE A 146 -0.33 -0.25 -8.54
CA ILE A 146 -1.47 -1.09 -8.92
C ILE A 146 -1.75 -2.15 -7.86
N TYR A 147 -2.93 -2.74 -7.90
CA TYR A 147 -3.21 -3.98 -7.19
C TYR A 147 -2.54 -5.14 -7.93
N TYR A 148 -1.63 -5.79 -7.24
CA TYR A 148 -0.85 -6.89 -7.79
C TYR A 148 -1.61 -8.21 -7.70
N SER A 149 -1.43 -9.03 -8.72
CA SER A 149 -1.94 -10.41 -8.78
C SER A 149 -0.91 -11.31 -9.47
N ASP A 150 -0.99 -12.62 -9.23
CA ASP A 150 0.00 -13.60 -9.71
C ASP A 150 0.15 -13.65 -11.24
N ASP A 151 -0.88 -13.24 -11.98
CA ASP A 151 -0.84 -13.10 -13.44
C ASP A 151 0.05 -11.93 -13.91
N LEU A 152 0.57 -11.11 -12.99
CA LEU A 152 1.52 -10.03 -13.25
C LEU A 152 2.94 -10.37 -12.79
N SER A 153 3.22 -11.64 -12.46
CA SER A 153 4.53 -12.09 -11.94
C SER A 153 5.71 -11.80 -12.87
N TYR A 154 5.44 -11.66 -14.18
CA TYR A 154 6.44 -11.28 -15.18
C TYR A 154 6.88 -9.82 -15.13
N LEU A 155 6.18 -8.96 -14.36
CA LEU A 155 6.55 -7.55 -14.17
C LEU A 155 7.42 -7.38 -12.92
N GLN A 156 8.35 -6.43 -12.99
CA GLN A 156 9.11 -6.05 -11.80
C GLN A 156 8.18 -5.33 -10.82
N ALA A 157 7.88 -5.97 -9.71
CA ALA A 157 6.96 -5.45 -8.71
C ALA A 157 7.62 -5.38 -7.33
N GLU A 158 7.31 -4.31 -6.60
CA GLU A 158 7.73 -4.10 -5.22
C GLU A 158 6.48 -3.89 -4.38
N HIS A 159 6.27 -4.76 -3.39
CA HIS A 159 5.15 -4.65 -2.47
C HIS A 159 5.25 -3.36 -1.63
N ILE A 160 4.15 -2.63 -1.55
CA ILE A 160 4.05 -1.40 -0.75
C ILE A 160 3.22 -1.68 0.52
N VAL A 161 2.01 -2.22 0.35
CA VAL A 161 1.06 -2.45 1.43
C VAL A 161 -0.04 -3.39 0.96
N ASP A 162 -0.74 -4.02 1.89
CA ASP A 162 -2.01 -4.68 1.58
C ASP A 162 -3.15 -3.71 1.85
N GLU A 163 -3.94 -3.37 0.83
CA GLU A 163 -5.09 -2.49 0.96
C GLU A 163 -6.37 -3.30 1.13
N MET A 164 -7.23 -2.85 2.03
CA MET A 164 -8.50 -3.52 2.33
C MET A 164 -9.64 -2.90 1.53
N LEU A 165 -10.52 -3.74 0.97
CA LEU A 165 -11.80 -3.32 0.42
C LEU A 165 -12.88 -3.37 1.48
N PHE A 166 -13.75 -2.36 1.44
CA PHE A 166 -14.93 -2.23 2.28
C PHE A 166 -16.19 -2.28 1.41
N ILE A 167 -17.27 -2.79 1.96
CA ILE A 167 -18.61 -2.51 1.42
C ILE A 167 -18.99 -1.09 1.84
N ILE A 168 -19.35 -0.27 0.86
CA ILE A 168 -19.75 1.13 1.05
C ILE A 168 -21.25 1.25 0.75
N GLY A 169 -21.96 1.98 1.58
CA GLY A 169 -23.39 2.20 1.45
C GLY A 169 -23.84 3.52 2.04
N PRO A 170 -25.16 3.78 2.06
CA PRO A 170 -25.74 4.99 2.65
C PRO A 170 -25.44 5.09 4.14
N PRO A 171 -25.64 6.27 4.77
CA PRO A 171 -25.50 6.44 6.20
C PRO A 171 -26.27 5.37 6.97
N GLU A 172 -25.69 4.90 8.08
CA GLU A 172 -26.31 3.94 9.01
C GLU A 172 -26.61 2.54 8.42
N ALA A 173 -26.29 2.28 7.14
CA ALA A 173 -26.56 0.99 6.48
C ALA A 173 -25.95 -0.22 7.22
N PHE A 174 -24.88 0.00 7.96
CA PHE A 174 -24.10 -1.06 8.64
C PHE A 174 -24.06 -0.89 10.17
N GLY A 175 -24.97 -0.05 10.74
CA GLY A 175 -25.01 0.21 12.19
C GLY A 175 -23.99 1.25 12.65
N PRO A 176 -23.64 1.27 13.96
CA PRO A 176 -22.71 2.25 14.54
C PRO A 176 -21.33 2.19 13.89
N VAL A 177 -20.74 3.36 13.63
CA VAL A 177 -19.43 3.50 12.98
C VAL A 177 -18.41 4.15 13.92
N ASP A 178 -17.13 3.94 13.62
CA ASP A 178 -16.00 4.61 14.27
C ASP A 178 -15.77 6.05 13.71
N GLU A 179 -14.74 6.73 14.20
CA GLU A 179 -14.35 8.07 13.74
C GLU A 179 -13.95 8.14 12.26
N GLN A 180 -13.72 7.01 11.64
CA GLN A 180 -13.37 6.91 10.22
C GLN A 180 -14.57 6.53 9.33
N GLY A 181 -15.76 6.40 9.92
CA GLY A 181 -16.99 6.02 9.22
C GLY A 181 -17.09 4.54 8.91
N VAL A 182 -16.29 3.69 9.59
CA VAL A 182 -16.30 2.24 9.42
C VAL A 182 -17.12 1.60 10.52
N ALA A 183 -18.04 0.71 10.16
CA ALA A 183 -18.89 -0.01 11.10
C ALA A 183 -18.07 -0.80 12.13
N LEU A 184 -18.51 -0.74 13.39
CA LEU A 184 -17.85 -1.44 14.51
C LEU A 184 -17.90 -2.95 14.33
N GLU A 185 -18.99 -3.46 13.76
CA GLU A 185 -19.18 -4.88 13.47
C GLU A 185 -19.09 -5.13 11.95
N PRO A 186 -18.42 -6.20 11.51
CA PRO A 186 -18.39 -6.59 10.10
C PRO A 186 -19.73 -7.15 9.66
N VAL A 187 -20.09 -6.93 8.39
CA VAL A 187 -21.27 -7.53 7.79
C VAL A 187 -20.98 -8.94 7.29
N ASP A 188 -21.98 -9.82 7.35
CA ASP A 188 -21.86 -11.17 6.80
C ASP A 188 -21.79 -11.11 5.27
N ALA A 189 -20.87 -11.87 4.68
CA ALA A 189 -20.71 -11.93 3.22
C ALA A 189 -21.99 -12.39 2.49
N GLU A 190 -22.84 -13.19 3.14
CA GLU A 190 -24.12 -13.62 2.58
C GLU A 190 -25.10 -12.46 2.35
N SER A 191 -25.08 -11.45 3.21
CA SER A 191 -25.94 -10.26 3.08
C SER A 191 -25.67 -9.49 1.78
N LEU A 192 -24.47 -9.57 1.22
CA LEU A 192 -24.10 -8.89 -0.03
C LEU A 192 -24.89 -9.38 -1.25
N ARG A 193 -25.48 -10.59 -1.20
CA ARG A 193 -26.29 -11.13 -2.30
C ARG A 193 -27.53 -10.31 -2.61
N HIS A 194 -28.02 -9.61 -1.60
CA HIS A 194 -29.27 -8.82 -1.68
C HIS A 194 -29.00 -7.35 -1.94
N LEU A 195 -27.73 -6.96 -2.06
CA LEU A 195 -27.36 -5.57 -2.32
C LEU A 195 -27.19 -5.33 -3.81
N ASP A 196 -27.76 -4.25 -4.31
CA ASP A 196 -27.53 -3.76 -5.67
C ASP A 196 -26.13 -3.13 -5.73
N LEU A 197 -25.16 -3.86 -6.29
CA LEU A 197 -23.78 -3.40 -6.36
C LEU A 197 -23.51 -2.57 -7.61
N LEU A 198 -22.96 -1.40 -7.39
CA LEU A 198 -22.39 -0.50 -8.39
C LEU A 198 -20.87 -0.60 -8.28
N LEU A 199 -20.18 -1.21 -9.23
CA LEU A 199 -18.75 -1.51 -9.09
C LEU A 199 -17.91 -0.73 -10.10
N PRO A 200 -16.68 -0.31 -9.73
CA PRO A 200 -15.73 0.15 -10.73
C PRO A 200 -15.23 -1.01 -11.59
N PRO A 201 -14.63 -0.73 -12.77
CA PRO A 201 -13.95 -1.74 -13.55
C PRO A 201 -12.85 -2.42 -12.74
N MET A 202 -12.98 -3.72 -12.53
CA MET A 202 -12.03 -4.52 -11.77
C MET A 202 -11.09 -5.28 -12.70
N SER A 203 -9.81 -5.38 -12.33
CA SER A 203 -8.87 -6.25 -13.02
C SER A 203 -9.30 -7.71 -12.93
N LYS A 204 -8.87 -8.55 -13.90
CA LYS A 204 -9.15 -9.98 -13.88
C LYS A 204 -8.65 -10.65 -12.58
N GLY A 205 -7.46 -10.24 -12.10
CA GLY A 205 -6.89 -10.75 -10.86
C GLY A 205 -7.74 -10.40 -9.64
N LEU A 206 -8.25 -9.18 -9.55
CA LEU A 206 -9.15 -8.76 -8.47
C LEU A 206 -10.48 -9.53 -8.52
N LYS A 207 -11.12 -9.63 -9.70
CA LYS A 207 -12.35 -10.44 -9.88
C LYS A 207 -12.12 -11.89 -9.46
N ARG A 208 -10.98 -12.50 -9.85
CA ARG A 208 -10.63 -13.87 -9.46
C ARG A 208 -10.47 -13.99 -7.95
N ARG A 209 -9.79 -13.04 -7.31
CA ARG A 209 -9.54 -13.07 -5.86
C ARG A 209 -10.83 -12.94 -5.06
N ILE A 210 -11.73 -12.03 -5.42
CA ILE A 210 -13.06 -11.91 -4.84
C ILE A 210 -13.81 -13.24 -5.02
N ASN A 211 -13.76 -13.86 -6.21
CA ASN A 211 -14.42 -15.13 -6.50
C ASN A 211 -13.77 -16.31 -5.75
N GLN A 212 -12.47 -16.34 -5.54
CA GLN A 212 -11.79 -17.42 -4.81
C GLN A 212 -12.11 -17.44 -3.32
N GLN A 213 -12.29 -16.28 -2.71
CA GLN A 213 -12.73 -16.19 -1.31
C GLN A 213 -14.21 -16.60 -1.14
N GLN A 214 -14.97 -16.64 -2.22
CA GLN A 214 -16.34 -17.15 -2.26
C GLN A 214 -16.44 -18.70 -2.24
N HIS A 215 -15.32 -19.44 -2.22
CA HIS A 215 -15.29 -20.90 -2.34
C HIS A 215 -15.82 -21.66 -1.11
N ASN A 216 -16.09 -20.98 -0.01
CA ASN A 216 -16.78 -21.56 1.14
C ASN A 216 -18.29 -21.29 1.11
N GLU A 217 -18.98 -21.50 -0.03
CA GLU A 217 -20.40 -21.29 -0.30
C GLU A 217 -20.70 -20.00 -1.10
N ALA A 218 -20.58 -20.14 -2.41
CA ALA A 218 -21.27 -19.42 -3.49
C ALA A 218 -21.94 -18.06 -3.16
N ILE A 219 -21.19 -17.05 -2.72
CA ILE A 219 -21.71 -15.69 -2.68
C ILE A 219 -21.65 -15.12 -4.10
N ARG A 220 -22.76 -15.14 -4.82
CA ARG A 220 -22.84 -14.42 -6.08
C ARG A 220 -23.16 -12.96 -5.79
N LEU A 221 -22.19 -12.08 -6.06
CA LEU A 221 -22.40 -10.64 -5.99
C LEU A 221 -23.41 -10.23 -7.08
N SER A 222 -24.46 -9.50 -6.70
CA SER A 222 -25.43 -8.93 -7.64
C SER A 222 -24.88 -7.61 -8.19
N VAL A 223 -24.07 -7.68 -9.26
CA VAL A 223 -23.55 -6.47 -9.92
C VAL A 223 -24.60 -5.89 -10.85
N ARG A 224 -25.16 -4.75 -10.45
CA ARG A 224 -26.20 -4.05 -11.21
C ARG A 224 -25.62 -3.17 -12.32
N SER A 225 -24.48 -2.53 -12.04
CA SER A 225 -23.79 -1.66 -13.01
C SER A 225 -22.29 -1.64 -12.79
N GLU A 226 -21.54 -1.52 -13.88
CA GLU A 226 -20.09 -1.21 -13.84
C GLU A 226 -19.90 0.25 -14.28
N ILE A 227 -19.20 1.07 -13.46
CA ILE A 227 -19.10 2.52 -13.63
C ILE A 227 -17.64 2.93 -13.68
N ASP A 228 -17.19 3.35 -14.85
CA ASP A 228 -15.81 3.80 -15.11
C ASP A 228 -15.64 5.30 -14.81
N SER A 229 -16.09 5.72 -13.63
CA SER A 229 -15.90 7.09 -13.14
C SER A 229 -16.12 7.12 -11.63
N LEU A 230 -15.05 7.37 -10.87
CA LEU A 230 -15.14 7.47 -9.41
C LEU A 230 -16.10 8.60 -8.97
N PRO A 231 -16.08 9.82 -9.54
CA PRO A 231 -17.04 10.87 -9.19
C PRO A 231 -18.49 10.49 -9.44
N ILE A 232 -18.81 9.82 -10.56
CA ILE A 232 -20.17 9.35 -10.85
C ILE A 232 -20.57 8.25 -9.87
N LEU A 233 -19.69 7.29 -9.60
CA LEU A 233 -19.93 6.23 -8.62
C LEU A 233 -20.23 6.81 -7.24
N LYS A 234 -19.43 7.79 -6.79
CA LYS A 234 -19.66 8.49 -5.53
C LYS A 234 -21.00 9.21 -5.49
N ALA A 235 -21.38 9.92 -6.55
CA ALA A 235 -22.67 10.62 -6.65
C ALA A 235 -23.84 9.62 -6.51
N LEU A 236 -23.76 8.48 -7.18
CA LEU A 236 -24.79 7.44 -7.10
C LEU A 236 -24.89 6.81 -5.70
N LEU A 237 -23.75 6.62 -5.02
CA LEU A 237 -23.75 6.13 -3.64
C LEU A 237 -24.37 7.15 -2.68
N LEU A 238 -24.08 8.44 -2.85
CA LEU A 238 -24.67 9.53 -2.08
C LEU A 238 -26.19 9.67 -2.31
N ASP A 239 -26.65 9.38 -3.52
CA ASP A 239 -28.09 9.33 -3.86
C ASP A 239 -28.79 8.05 -3.37
N GLY A 240 -28.06 7.13 -2.72
CA GLY A 240 -28.62 5.86 -2.25
C GLY A 240 -28.98 4.87 -3.36
N ALA A 241 -28.41 5.02 -4.57
CA ALA A 241 -28.73 4.17 -5.72
C ALA A 241 -28.21 2.73 -5.60
N GLY A 242 -27.37 2.44 -4.61
CA GLY A 242 -26.83 1.10 -4.34
C GLY A 242 -25.62 1.12 -3.42
N TYR A 243 -24.84 0.05 -3.50
CA TYR A 243 -23.66 -0.20 -2.68
C TYR A 243 -22.43 -0.43 -3.57
N SER A 244 -21.22 -0.28 -3.01
CA SER A 244 -20.00 -0.53 -3.77
C SER A 244 -18.92 -1.21 -2.95
N LEU A 245 -17.99 -1.89 -3.61
CA LEU A 245 -16.76 -2.40 -2.99
C LEU A 245 -15.61 -1.47 -3.36
N LEU A 246 -15.15 -0.68 -2.41
CA LEU A 246 -14.12 0.33 -2.60
C LEU A 246 -13.10 0.31 -1.45
N PRO A 247 -11.85 0.75 -1.69
CA PRO A 247 -10.94 1.09 -0.61
C PRO A 247 -11.49 2.30 0.16
N HIS A 248 -11.25 2.33 1.47
CA HIS A 248 -11.66 3.45 2.34
C HIS A 248 -11.25 4.81 1.76
N LEU A 249 -10.04 4.90 1.22
CA LEU A 249 -9.49 6.15 0.69
C LEU A 249 -10.34 6.74 -0.45
N ALA A 250 -11.06 5.93 -1.20
CA ALA A 250 -11.89 6.39 -2.32
C ALA A 250 -13.09 7.25 -1.87
N VAL A 251 -13.60 7.02 -0.66
CA VAL A 251 -14.80 7.68 -0.12
C VAL A 251 -14.58 8.25 1.28
N ARG A 252 -13.32 8.49 1.66
CA ARG A 252 -12.93 8.91 3.00
C ARG A 252 -13.64 10.17 3.49
N ASP A 253 -13.79 11.17 2.63
CA ASP A 253 -14.40 12.44 3.01
C ASP A 253 -15.89 12.29 3.26
N GLU A 254 -16.57 11.47 2.46
CA GLU A 254 -17.98 11.12 2.62
C GLU A 254 -18.22 10.27 3.87
N LEU A 255 -17.28 9.36 4.19
CA LEU A 255 -17.34 8.59 5.44
C LEU A 255 -17.16 9.49 6.66
N ARG A 256 -16.17 10.36 6.68
CA ARG A 256 -15.91 11.29 7.79
C ARG A 256 -17.01 12.31 8.00
N SER A 257 -17.68 12.71 6.93
CA SER A 257 -18.84 13.62 7.02
C SER A 257 -20.15 12.90 7.37
N GLY A 258 -20.13 11.57 7.51
CA GLY A 258 -21.32 10.77 7.79
C GLY A 258 -22.31 10.68 6.63
N GLN A 259 -21.91 11.06 5.41
CA GLN A 259 -22.73 10.97 4.21
C GLN A 259 -22.79 9.55 3.62
N LEU A 260 -21.77 8.75 3.92
CA LEU A 260 -21.70 7.32 3.62
C LEU A 260 -21.25 6.56 4.86
N SER A 261 -21.45 5.26 4.86
CA SER A 261 -20.89 4.32 5.82
C SER A 261 -20.13 3.20 5.12
N ALA A 262 -19.16 2.62 5.81
CA ALA A 262 -18.37 1.50 5.34
C ALA A 262 -18.45 0.33 6.32
N ALA A 263 -18.31 -0.90 5.84
CA ALA A 263 -18.14 -2.06 6.72
C ALA A 263 -17.10 -3.04 6.16
N ARG A 264 -16.43 -3.74 7.07
CA ARG A 264 -15.66 -4.94 6.73
C ARG A 264 -16.62 -6.09 6.42
N ILE A 265 -16.17 -7.04 5.64
CA ILE A 265 -16.99 -8.20 5.25
C ILE A 265 -16.43 -9.42 5.95
N LYS A 266 -17.21 -10.04 6.82
CA LYS A 266 -16.82 -11.24 7.59
C LYS A 266 -16.55 -12.40 6.64
N GLY A 267 -15.39 -13.05 6.82
CA GLY A 267 -14.97 -14.18 5.97
C GLY A 267 -14.54 -13.77 4.56
N MET A 268 -14.46 -12.47 4.29
CA MET A 268 -13.99 -11.89 3.04
C MET A 268 -12.92 -10.84 3.32
N ASP A 269 -11.78 -11.30 3.88
CA ASP A 269 -10.60 -10.43 4.05
C ASP A 269 -9.95 -10.17 2.68
N VAL A 270 -10.55 -9.27 1.91
CA VAL A 270 -10.01 -8.88 0.60
C VAL A 270 -8.86 -7.91 0.81
N ASN A 271 -7.76 -8.45 1.32
CA ASN A 271 -6.48 -7.75 1.32
C ASN A 271 -5.90 -7.83 -0.09
N LEU A 272 -5.72 -6.67 -0.70
CA LEU A 272 -5.17 -6.54 -2.04
C LEU A 272 -3.72 -6.09 -1.94
N PRO A 273 -2.74 -6.92 -2.36
CA PRO A 273 -1.36 -6.48 -2.45
C PRO A 273 -1.28 -5.26 -3.37
N PHE A 274 -0.88 -4.14 -2.81
CA PHE A 274 -0.65 -2.90 -3.54
C PHE A 274 0.83 -2.75 -3.80
N ALA A 275 1.21 -2.64 -5.07
CA ALA A 275 2.59 -2.71 -5.49
C ALA A 275 2.98 -1.56 -6.41
N LEU A 276 4.24 -1.16 -6.31
CA LEU A 276 4.93 -0.37 -7.32
C LEU A 276 5.42 -1.32 -8.41
N VAL A 277 4.91 -1.15 -9.61
CA VAL A 277 5.23 -2.02 -10.75
C VAL A 277 5.91 -1.21 -11.86
N ARG A 278 6.95 -1.78 -12.47
CA ARG A 278 7.73 -1.17 -13.55
C ARG A 278 7.45 -1.89 -14.87
N ALA A 279 7.40 -1.11 -15.95
CA ALA A 279 7.39 -1.68 -17.30
C ALA A 279 8.71 -2.39 -17.59
N GLY A 280 8.67 -3.48 -18.38
CA GLY A 280 9.85 -4.26 -18.75
C GLY A 280 10.83 -3.55 -19.69
N SER A 281 10.51 -2.35 -20.18
CA SER A 281 11.39 -1.55 -21.03
C SER A 281 12.44 -0.79 -20.20
N ARG A 282 13.56 -0.37 -20.85
CA ARG A 282 14.61 0.42 -20.19
C ARG A 282 14.03 1.70 -19.58
N PRO A 283 14.03 1.86 -18.25
CA PRO A 283 13.39 2.99 -17.59
C PRO A 283 14.20 4.29 -17.83
N PRO A 284 13.54 5.46 -17.85
CA PRO A 284 14.24 6.75 -17.84
C PRO A 284 15.11 6.88 -16.59
N SER A 285 16.28 7.50 -16.72
CA SER A 285 17.22 7.72 -15.60
C SER A 285 16.60 8.49 -14.40
N ALA A 286 15.57 9.28 -14.68
CA ALA A 286 14.82 10.04 -13.67
C ALA A 286 13.75 9.22 -12.93
N LEU A 287 13.38 8.02 -13.41
CA LEU A 287 12.31 7.22 -12.80
C LEU A 287 12.57 6.90 -11.33
N PRO A 288 13.76 6.42 -10.91
CA PRO A 288 14.02 6.14 -9.49
C PRO A 288 13.83 7.36 -8.57
N ALA A 289 14.12 8.57 -9.08
CA ALA A 289 13.92 9.79 -8.31
C ALA A 289 12.43 10.13 -8.13
N VAL A 290 11.63 9.94 -9.19
CA VAL A 290 10.17 10.10 -9.10
C VAL A 290 9.56 9.05 -8.18
N GLU A 291 9.99 7.78 -8.28
CA GLU A 291 9.51 6.70 -7.39
C GLU A 291 9.82 6.99 -5.91
N ALA A 292 10.98 7.59 -5.61
CA ALA A 292 11.31 7.98 -4.25
C ALA A 292 10.34 9.03 -3.71
N ILE A 293 10.04 10.08 -4.51
CA ILE A 293 9.05 11.09 -4.15
C ILE A 293 7.67 10.46 -3.93
N VAL A 294 7.27 9.51 -4.76
CA VAL A 294 6.01 8.76 -4.60
C VAL A 294 6.01 8.00 -3.28
N ARG A 295 7.07 7.24 -2.96
CA ARG A 295 7.17 6.50 -1.69
C ARG A 295 7.10 7.41 -0.47
N ASP A 296 7.74 8.58 -0.53
CA ASP A 296 7.72 9.54 0.56
C ASP A 296 6.29 10.00 0.87
N ASN A 297 5.52 10.27 -0.17
CA ASN A 297 4.12 10.65 -0.03
C ASN A 297 3.24 9.50 0.47
N LEU A 298 3.47 8.26 0.04
CA LEU A 298 2.78 7.07 0.55
C LEU A 298 3.05 6.84 2.04
N ASN A 299 4.31 6.99 2.46
CA ASN A 299 4.71 6.87 3.86
C ASN A 299 4.06 7.95 4.72
N ALA A 300 4.01 9.20 4.25
CA ALA A 300 3.33 10.29 4.95
C ALA A 300 1.83 9.99 5.13
N LEU A 301 1.16 9.52 4.09
CA LEU A 301 -0.26 9.15 4.13
C LEU A 301 -0.54 8.04 5.15
N ARG A 302 0.35 7.03 5.25
CA ARG A 302 0.27 5.96 6.26
C ARG A 302 0.50 6.49 7.68
N GLN A 303 1.55 7.27 7.88
CA GLN A 303 1.92 7.80 9.21
C GLN A 303 0.84 8.71 9.78
N ASN A 304 0.16 9.46 8.93
CA ASN A 304 -0.95 10.32 9.33
C ASN A 304 -2.27 9.56 9.60
N GLY A 305 -2.28 8.23 9.48
CA GLY A 305 -3.49 7.42 9.66
C GLY A 305 -4.58 7.68 8.61
N GLU A 306 -4.20 8.26 7.48
CA GLU A 306 -5.14 8.61 6.42
C GLU A 306 -5.45 7.45 5.48
N TRP A 307 -4.61 6.43 5.47
CA TRP A 307 -4.74 5.25 4.64
C TRP A 307 -4.96 4.01 5.50
N LEU A 308 -6.18 3.48 5.47
CA LEU A 308 -6.50 2.22 6.14
C LEU A 308 -5.94 1.06 5.33
N VAL A 309 -4.96 0.40 5.90
CA VAL A 309 -4.27 -0.75 5.32
C VAL A 309 -4.70 -2.04 6.01
N GLY A 310 -4.58 -3.16 5.31
CA GLY A 310 -4.89 -4.47 5.86
C GLY A 310 -3.95 -4.89 6.99
N ASP A 311 -4.39 -5.85 7.78
CA ASP A 311 -3.59 -6.44 8.85
C ASP A 311 -2.36 -7.15 8.27
N PRO A 312 -1.13 -6.77 8.68
CA PRO A 312 0.08 -7.43 8.21
C PRO A 312 0.15 -8.94 8.52
N SER A 313 -0.60 -9.42 9.54
CA SER A 313 -0.66 -10.84 9.90
C SER A 313 -1.45 -11.68 8.89
N LEU A 314 -2.30 -11.03 8.09
CA LEU A 314 -3.13 -11.64 7.03
C LEU A 314 -2.50 -11.49 5.64
N ARG A 315 -1.18 -11.29 5.57
CA ARG A 315 -0.46 -11.08 4.30
C ARG A 315 -0.73 -12.21 3.30
N VAL A 316 -1.17 -11.80 2.13
CA VAL A 316 -1.18 -12.69 0.97
C VAL A 316 0.27 -12.86 0.48
N PRO A 317 0.69 -14.09 0.15
CA PRO A 317 2.04 -14.29 -0.39
C PRO A 317 2.26 -13.44 -1.64
N PHE A 318 3.14 -12.45 -1.54
CA PHE A 318 3.62 -11.67 -2.66
C PHE A 318 4.85 -12.36 -3.22
N LYS A 319 4.73 -12.98 -4.39
CA LYS A 319 5.82 -13.69 -5.07
C LYS A 319 6.06 -13.09 -6.44
N PRO A 320 6.80 -11.98 -6.58
CA PRO A 320 7.31 -11.60 -7.88
C PRO A 320 8.36 -12.65 -8.28
N GLU A 321 8.21 -13.28 -9.45
CA GLU A 321 9.32 -14.03 -10.03
C GLU A 321 10.46 -13.05 -10.27
N ARG A 322 11.66 -13.40 -9.78
CA ARG A 322 12.87 -12.66 -10.15
C ARG A 322 13.01 -12.85 -11.66
N VAL A 323 12.80 -11.77 -12.41
CA VAL A 323 13.21 -11.75 -13.81
C VAL A 323 14.71 -12.03 -13.80
N ALA A 324 15.12 -13.18 -14.36
CA ALA A 324 16.51 -13.52 -14.53
C ALA A 324 17.21 -12.33 -15.21
N GLU A 325 18.36 -11.92 -14.67
CA GLU A 325 19.21 -10.93 -15.28
C GLU A 325 19.43 -11.32 -16.74
N ILE A 326 18.95 -10.50 -17.67
CA ILE A 326 19.28 -10.66 -19.08
C ILE A 326 20.79 -10.43 -19.16
N PRO A 327 21.60 -11.44 -19.58
CA PRO A 327 23.03 -11.23 -19.76
C PRO A 327 23.23 -10.11 -20.79
N VAL A 328 24.15 -9.20 -20.48
CA VAL A 328 24.57 -8.04 -21.29
C VAL A 328 25.13 -8.48 -22.64
#